data_1dffcc8fd26bec8c46ca8dd943c90b6f
#
_entry.id   1dffcc8fd26bec8c46ca8dd943c90b6f
#
_cell.length_a   1.000
_cell.length_b   1.000
_cell.length_c   1.000
_cell.angle_alpha   90.00
_cell.angle_beta   90.00
_cell.angle_gamma   90.00
#
_symmetry.space_group_name_H-M   'P 1'
#
loop_
_entity.id
_entity.type
_entity.pdbx_description
1 polymer ?
#
loop_
_entity_poly.entity_id
_entity_poly.type
_entity_poly.pdbx_seq_one_letter_code
_entity_poly.pdbx_strand_id
1 'polypeptide(L)'
;MTTACSLRDLVISGLITDDLCAALSSLAAEARLLREENRLRLCAIDENMCETIRRDVLPNLTECDAALVPAGLSLKNFRCAFFDMDSTLIGNECIDELAALHNVKEQVALITERSMRGELDFEHS
;
A
#
# COMPACT_ATOMS: atom_id res chain seq x y z
N MET A 1 22.79 23.09 13.54
CA MET A 1 21.53 22.35 13.78
C MET A 1 21.69 21.01 13.09
N THR A 2 22.01 19.99 13.85
CA THR A 2 22.20 18.62 13.33
C THR A 2 20.80 18.08 13.00
N THR A 3 20.51 17.94 11.74
CA THR A 3 19.28 17.24 11.26
C THR A 3 19.36 15.82 11.79
N ALA A 4 18.52 15.50 12.76
CA ALA A 4 18.40 14.12 13.24
C ALA A 4 18.02 13.27 12.02
N CYS A 5 18.94 12.39 11.61
CA CYS A 5 18.69 11.44 10.54
C CYS A 5 17.50 10.57 10.99
N SER A 6 16.33 10.81 10.42
CA SER A 6 15.14 10.04 10.78
C SER A 6 15.21 8.70 10.07
N LEU A 7 15.58 7.66 10.81
CA LEU A 7 15.56 6.29 10.27
C LEU A 7 14.16 5.90 9.79
N ARG A 8 14.13 5.10 8.74
CA ARG A 8 12.91 4.56 8.15
C ARG A 8 12.94 3.04 8.13
N ASP A 9 11.77 2.45 8.03
CA ASP A 9 11.63 1.04 7.69
C ASP A 9 11.03 0.94 6.29
N LEU A 10 11.56 0.05 5.46
CA LEU A 10 10.89 -0.38 4.23
C LEU A 10 9.95 -1.54 4.58
N VAL A 11 8.69 -1.40 4.23
CA VAL A 11 7.69 -2.47 4.37
C VAL A 11 7.24 -2.85 2.96
N ILE A 12 7.31 -4.14 2.63
CA ILE A 12 6.83 -4.71 1.38
C ILE A 12 5.76 -5.74 1.71
N SER A 13 4.65 -5.74 0.97
CA SER A 13 3.55 -6.69 1.10
C SER A 13 3.17 -7.23 -0.28
N GLY A 14 2.97 -8.54 -0.40
CA GLY A 14 2.67 -9.22 -1.67
C GLY A 14 3.50 -10.46 -1.87
N LEU A 15 3.92 -10.73 -3.10
CA LEU A 15 4.74 -11.91 -3.44
C LEU A 15 6.20 -11.69 -3.02
N ILE A 16 6.60 -12.24 -1.88
CA ILE A 16 7.97 -12.12 -1.36
C ILE A 16 8.81 -13.29 -1.85
N THR A 17 9.67 -13.03 -2.84
CA THR A 17 10.59 -14.03 -3.39
C THR A 17 11.92 -14.08 -2.63
N ASP A 18 12.62 -15.22 -2.73
CA ASP A 18 13.95 -15.35 -2.13
C ASP A 18 14.97 -14.42 -2.78
N ASP A 19 14.84 -14.18 -4.09
CA ASP A 19 15.69 -13.24 -4.83
C ASP A 19 15.53 -11.79 -4.32
N LEU A 20 14.29 -11.37 -4.05
CA LEU A 20 14.02 -10.06 -3.44
C LEU A 20 14.67 -9.95 -2.05
N CYS A 21 14.54 -10.99 -1.22
CA CYS A 21 15.17 -11.02 0.10
C CYS A 21 16.70 -10.97 0.00
N ALA A 22 17.30 -11.72 -0.92
CA ALA A 22 18.75 -11.72 -1.15
C ALA A 22 19.26 -10.36 -1.64
N ALA A 23 18.54 -9.74 -2.60
CA ALA A 23 18.88 -8.42 -3.12
C ALA A 23 18.85 -7.35 -2.03
N LEU A 24 17.79 -7.32 -1.21
CA LEU A 24 17.67 -6.35 -0.10
C LEU A 24 18.71 -6.60 1.01
N SER A 25 19.00 -7.86 1.33
CA SER A 25 20.05 -8.20 2.30
C SER A 25 21.45 -7.81 1.81
N SER A 26 21.70 -7.92 0.51
CA SER A 26 22.95 -7.48 -0.09
C SER A 26 23.08 -5.95 -0.11
N LEU A 27 21.98 -5.26 -0.43
CA LEU A 27 21.92 -3.80 -0.50
C LEU A 27 22.09 -3.14 0.86
N ALA A 28 21.52 -3.73 1.91
CA ALA A 28 21.49 -3.20 3.27
C ALA A 28 21.97 -4.24 4.29
N ALA A 29 23.23 -4.65 4.16
CA ALA A 29 23.82 -5.76 4.94
C ALA A 29 23.80 -5.53 6.48
N GLU A 30 23.78 -4.27 6.93
CA GLU A 30 23.72 -3.92 8.35
C GLU A 30 22.28 -3.77 8.87
N ALA A 31 21.29 -3.69 7.99
CA ALA A 31 19.90 -3.55 8.37
C ALA A 31 19.26 -4.90 8.73
N ARG A 32 18.37 -4.88 9.72
CA ARG A 32 17.64 -6.08 10.11
C ARG A 32 16.50 -6.35 9.14
N LEU A 33 16.53 -7.50 8.48
CA LEU A 33 15.46 -7.99 7.64
C LEU A 33 14.54 -8.92 8.45
N LEU A 34 13.23 -8.60 8.44
CA LEU A 34 12.17 -9.43 9.00
C LEU A 34 11.31 -9.94 7.85
N ARG A 35 11.09 -11.24 7.79
CA ARG A 35 10.27 -11.89 6.75
C ARG A 35 9.14 -12.66 7.38
N GLU A 36 7.95 -12.47 6.85
CA GLU A 36 6.74 -13.27 7.03
C GLU A 36 6.33 -13.84 5.66
N GLU A 37 5.31 -14.67 5.59
CA GLU A 37 4.91 -15.36 4.36
C GLU A 37 4.72 -14.40 3.16
N ASN A 38 3.94 -13.33 3.36
CA ASN A 38 3.61 -12.33 2.33
C ASN A 38 4.00 -10.91 2.72
N ARG A 39 4.93 -10.76 3.64
CA ARG A 39 5.41 -9.47 4.11
C ARG A 39 6.90 -9.49 4.43
N LEU A 40 7.56 -8.40 4.10
CA LEU A 40 8.96 -8.17 4.40
C LEU A 40 9.15 -6.79 5.01
N ARG A 41 10.01 -6.67 6.02
CA ARG A 41 10.37 -5.39 6.62
C ARG A 41 11.88 -5.29 6.76
N LEU A 42 12.46 -4.26 6.16
CA LEU A 42 13.86 -3.88 6.35
C LEU A 42 13.89 -2.69 7.32
N CYS A 43 14.53 -2.91 8.47
CA CYS A 43 14.40 -2.01 9.62
C CYS A 43 15.53 -0.99 9.69
N ALA A 44 15.20 0.23 10.14
CA ALA A 44 16.14 1.26 10.56
C ALA A 44 17.17 1.67 9.50
N ILE A 45 16.72 1.86 8.26
CA ILE A 45 17.54 2.35 7.14
C ILE A 45 17.64 3.88 7.17
N ASP A 46 18.77 4.40 6.73
CA ASP A 46 19.04 5.84 6.63
C ASP A 46 18.47 6.44 5.34
N GLU A 47 18.56 7.77 5.18
CA GLU A 47 18.00 8.47 4.03
C GLU A 47 18.73 8.12 2.72
N ASN A 48 20.03 7.86 2.75
CA ASN A 48 20.80 7.46 1.56
C ASN A 48 20.31 6.11 1.04
N MET A 49 20.06 5.17 1.96
CA MET A 49 19.49 3.87 1.62
C MET A 49 18.04 4.02 1.13
N CYS A 50 17.24 4.90 1.73
CA CYS A 50 15.90 5.20 1.26
C CYS A 50 15.89 5.72 -0.19
N GLU A 51 16.82 6.60 -0.55
CA GLU A 51 16.95 7.11 -1.92
C GLU A 51 17.36 6.00 -2.91
N THR A 52 18.30 5.14 -2.51
CA THR A 52 18.70 3.99 -3.31
C THR A 52 17.51 3.04 -3.55
N ILE A 53 16.74 2.75 -2.51
CA ILE A 53 15.55 1.90 -2.60
C ILE A 53 14.49 2.53 -3.51
N ARG A 54 14.21 3.83 -3.40
CA ARG A 54 13.26 4.53 -4.27
C ARG A 54 13.66 4.47 -5.75
N ARG A 55 14.95 4.58 -6.03
CA ARG A 55 15.46 4.59 -7.39
C ARG A 55 15.58 3.20 -8.00
N ASP A 56 16.12 2.26 -7.26
CA ASP A 56 16.62 0.99 -7.80
C ASP A 56 15.73 -0.21 -7.46
N VAL A 57 14.93 -0.13 -6.38
CA VAL A 57 14.10 -1.26 -5.90
C VAL A 57 12.62 -1.04 -6.23
N LEU A 58 12.03 0.06 -5.77
CA LEU A 58 10.58 0.26 -5.88
C LEU A 58 10.05 0.19 -7.32
N PRO A 59 10.72 0.74 -8.35
CA PRO A 59 10.21 0.65 -9.72
C PRO A 59 10.20 -0.77 -10.31
N ASN A 60 10.95 -1.69 -9.71
CA ASN A 60 11.07 -3.08 -10.17
C ASN A 60 10.16 -4.06 -9.40
N LEU A 61 9.41 -3.58 -8.42
CA LEU A 61 8.41 -4.39 -7.71
C LEU A 61 7.14 -4.50 -8.55
N THR A 62 6.80 -5.71 -9.01
CA THR A 62 5.67 -5.93 -9.93
C THR A 62 4.43 -6.52 -9.25
N GLU A 63 4.60 -7.36 -8.24
CA GLU A 63 3.50 -8.06 -7.54
C GLU A 63 3.50 -7.77 -6.04
N CYS A 64 4.03 -6.60 -5.68
CA CYS A 64 4.17 -6.15 -4.31
C CYS A 64 3.82 -4.68 -4.18
N ASP A 65 3.19 -4.34 -3.05
CA ASP A 65 3.10 -2.98 -2.56
C ASP A 65 4.26 -2.69 -1.61
N ALA A 66 4.80 -1.48 -1.66
CA ALA A 66 5.90 -1.09 -0.81
C ALA A 66 5.75 0.33 -0.27
N ALA A 67 6.18 0.54 0.98
CA ALA A 67 6.18 1.84 1.63
C ALA A 67 7.40 2.05 2.53
N LEU A 68 7.93 3.27 2.52
CA LEU A 68 8.92 3.74 3.49
C LEU A 68 8.19 4.43 4.65
N VAL A 69 8.22 3.84 5.82
CA VAL A 69 7.52 4.32 7.02
C VAL A 69 8.51 4.75 8.10
N PRO A 70 8.14 5.57 9.09
CA PRO A 70 8.99 5.86 10.23
C PRO A 70 9.49 4.58 10.92
N ALA A 71 10.76 4.54 11.31
CA ALA A 71 11.34 3.36 11.94
C ALA A 71 10.56 2.94 13.20
N GLY A 72 10.28 1.66 13.32
CA GLY A 72 9.53 1.10 14.44
C GLY A 72 8.03 1.39 14.44
N LEU A 73 7.48 1.99 13.37
CA LEU A 73 6.03 2.20 13.27
C LEU A 73 5.29 0.87 13.31
N SER A 74 4.32 0.76 14.20
CA SER A 74 3.46 -0.41 14.33
C SER A 74 2.01 0.01 14.64
N LEU A 75 1.06 -0.91 14.48
CA LEU A 75 -0.35 -0.63 14.79
C LEU A 75 -0.55 -0.19 16.25
N LYS A 76 0.32 -0.62 17.17
CA LYS A 76 0.29 -0.22 18.61
C LYS A 76 0.54 1.28 18.83
N ASN A 77 1.12 1.98 17.84
CA ASN A 77 1.37 3.42 17.93
C ASN A 77 0.12 4.26 17.63
N PHE A 78 -0.93 3.65 17.06
CA PHE A 78 -2.16 4.34 16.69
C PHE A 78 -3.23 4.15 17.77
N ARG A 79 -4.04 5.19 17.98
CA ARG A 79 -5.15 5.20 18.93
C ARG A 79 -6.50 5.00 18.25
N CYS A 80 -6.54 5.20 16.95
CA CYS A 80 -7.76 5.13 16.15
C CYS A 80 -7.43 4.60 14.76
N ALA A 81 -8.35 3.87 14.16
CA ALA A 81 -8.32 3.47 12.76
C ALA A 81 -9.63 3.88 12.10
N PHE A 82 -9.54 4.43 10.91
CA PHE A 82 -10.67 4.76 10.07
C PHE A 82 -10.63 3.84 8.85
N PHE A 83 -11.76 3.25 8.54
CA PHE A 83 -11.91 2.38 7.40
C PHE A 83 -13.00 2.96 6.49
N ASP A 84 -12.73 2.96 5.22
CA ASP A 84 -13.76 3.11 4.21
C ASP A 84 -14.67 1.88 4.24
N MET A 85 -15.92 2.00 3.85
CA MET A 85 -16.89 0.92 3.97
C MET A 85 -16.95 0.08 2.70
N ASP A 86 -17.30 0.71 1.59
CA ASP A 86 -17.56 0.02 0.33
C ASP A 86 -16.25 -0.49 -0.27
N SER A 87 -16.23 -1.73 -0.73
CA SER A 87 -15.04 -2.43 -1.27
C SER A 87 -13.79 -2.41 -0.36
N THR A 88 -13.92 -1.97 0.90
CA THR A 88 -12.86 -1.92 1.91
C THR A 88 -13.21 -2.78 3.15
N LEU A 89 -14.22 -2.39 3.90
CA LEU A 89 -14.69 -3.14 5.09
C LEU A 89 -15.68 -4.24 4.70
N ILE A 90 -16.48 -3.98 3.68
CA ILE A 90 -17.40 -4.95 3.03
C ILE A 90 -16.95 -5.17 1.60
N GLY A 91 -17.23 -6.37 1.04
CA GLY A 91 -16.75 -6.78 -0.29
C GLY A 91 -17.61 -6.30 -1.48
N ASN A 92 -18.59 -5.43 -1.25
CA ASN A 92 -19.53 -4.93 -2.26
C ASN A 92 -19.76 -3.43 -2.12
N GLU A 93 -20.32 -2.84 -3.17
CA GLU A 93 -20.76 -1.45 -3.23
C GLU A 93 -22.20 -1.35 -2.74
N CYS A 94 -22.47 -0.55 -1.70
CA CYS A 94 -23.83 -0.39 -1.15
C CYS A 94 -24.81 0.15 -2.19
N ILE A 95 -24.37 1.03 -3.09
CA ILE A 95 -25.22 1.58 -4.15
C ILE A 95 -25.67 0.51 -5.13
N ASP A 96 -24.81 -0.47 -5.45
CA ASP A 96 -25.13 -1.59 -6.33
C ASP A 96 -26.18 -2.51 -5.72
N GLU A 97 -26.11 -2.75 -4.43
CA GLU A 97 -27.10 -3.57 -3.70
C GLU A 97 -28.46 -2.86 -3.65
N LEU A 98 -28.49 -1.56 -3.40
CA LEU A 98 -29.72 -0.75 -3.46
C LEU A 98 -30.31 -0.74 -4.87
N ALA A 99 -29.48 -0.58 -5.89
CA ALA A 99 -29.89 -0.61 -7.29
C ALA A 99 -30.47 -1.97 -7.69
N ALA A 100 -29.93 -3.06 -7.16
CA ALA A 100 -30.44 -4.41 -7.38
C ALA A 100 -31.88 -4.57 -6.85
N LEU A 101 -32.20 -4.01 -5.69
CA LEU A 101 -33.56 -4.04 -5.12
C LEU A 101 -34.60 -3.33 -6.03
N HIS A 102 -34.13 -2.37 -6.81
CA HIS A 102 -35.00 -1.62 -7.75
C HIS A 102 -34.87 -2.09 -9.21
N ASN A 103 -34.13 -3.18 -9.47
CA ASN A 103 -33.86 -3.72 -10.81
C ASN A 103 -33.16 -2.73 -11.77
N VAL A 104 -32.32 -1.84 -11.24
CA VAL A 104 -31.55 -0.86 -12.01
C VAL A 104 -30.02 -1.04 -11.83
N LYS A 105 -29.58 -2.19 -11.29
CA LYS A 105 -28.16 -2.47 -10.99
C LYS A 105 -27.24 -2.27 -12.19
N GLU A 106 -27.63 -2.77 -13.38
CA GLU A 106 -26.81 -2.65 -14.59
C GLU A 106 -26.63 -1.18 -15.02
N GLN A 107 -27.67 -0.36 -14.87
CA GLN A 107 -27.60 1.07 -15.20
C GLN A 107 -26.67 1.82 -14.22
N VAL A 108 -26.79 1.56 -12.93
CA VAL A 108 -25.95 2.17 -11.89
C VAL A 108 -24.51 1.74 -12.07
N ALA A 109 -24.22 0.46 -12.29
CA ALA A 109 -22.87 -0.04 -12.51
C ALA A 109 -22.17 0.63 -13.70
N LEU A 110 -22.88 0.86 -14.81
CA LEU A 110 -22.34 1.59 -15.96
C LEU A 110 -21.98 3.05 -15.64
N ILE A 111 -22.79 3.72 -14.84
CA ILE A 111 -22.52 5.12 -14.41
C ILE A 111 -21.30 5.14 -13.49
N THR A 112 -21.26 4.25 -12.50
CA THR A 112 -20.14 4.13 -11.56
C THR A 112 -18.82 3.85 -12.28
N GLU A 113 -18.82 2.92 -13.23
CA GLU A 113 -17.63 2.60 -14.03
C GLU A 113 -17.13 3.81 -14.84
N ARG A 114 -18.01 4.57 -15.45
CA ARG A 114 -17.66 5.79 -16.19
C ARG A 114 -17.14 6.89 -15.28
N SER A 115 -17.73 7.03 -14.09
CA SER A 115 -17.25 7.98 -13.05
C SER A 115 -15.85 7.62 -12.57
N MET A 116 -15.58 6.34 -12.30
CA MET A 116 -14.26 5.85 -11.89
C MET A 116 -13.19 6.04 -12.97
N ARG A 117 -13.56 6.02 -14.25
CA ARG A 117 -12.66 6.36 -15.36
C ARG A 117 -12.44 7.87 -15.53
N GLY A 118 -13.11 8.71 -14.73
CA GLY A 118 -13.04 10.16 -14.85
C GLY A 118 -13.79 10.72 -16.07
N GLU A 119 -14.71 9.95 -16.65
CA GLU A 119 -15.57 10.38 -17.78
C GLU A 119 -16.75 11.21 -17.31
N LEU A 120 -17.13 11.08 -16.04
CA LEU A 120 -18.21 11.81 -15.41
C LEU A 120 -17.67 12.48 -14.13
N ASP A 121 -18.09 13.69 -13.85
CA ASP A 121 -17.88 14.33 -12.58
C ASP A 121 -18.99 13.95 -11.59
N PHE A 122 -18.82 14.36 -10.33
CA PHE A 122 -19.75 14.01 -9.25
C PHE A 122 -21.16 14.58 -9.45
N GLU A 123 -21.31 15.69 -10.21
CA GLU A 123 -22.61 16.31 -10.47
C GLU A 123 -23.38 15.60 -11.57
N HIS A 124 -22.70 14.83 -12.44
CA HIS A 124 -23.26 14.15 -13.60
C HIS A 124 -23.27 12.60 -13.47
N SER A 125 -22.85 12.07 -12.30
CA SER A 125 -22.85 10.63 -12.00
C SER A 125 -24.08 10.15 -11.22
#